data_562d91a65c444073c9871666c444185d
#
_entry.id   562d91a65c444073c9871666c444185d
#
_cell.length_a   1.000
_cell.length_b   1.000
_cell.length_c   1.000
_cell.angle_alpha   90.00
_cell.angle_beta   90.00
_cell.angle_gamma   90.00
#
_symmetry.space_group_name_H-M   'P 1'
#
loop_
_entity.id
_entity.type
_entity.pdbx_description
1 polymer ?
#
loop_
_entity_poly.entity_id
_entity_poly.type
_entity_poly.pdbx_seq_one_letter_code
_entity_poly.pdbx_strand_id
1 'polypeptide(L)'
;MGLNFKQFEYGVLRPTAAKLHPIVRFDEVPIRLVGETIWHESDRLQALGQYPRGGITAERPFGPGRGPASVERPTWEWLHGIYRLLGRELGMGDREFRYDELAWNLALNVACCRLRYFVDRRALPTAESGIEGRARFWYLVYNASGVDSRRVKYIADARQITWE
;
A
#
# COMPACT_ATOMS: atom_id res chain seq x y z
N MET A 1 -20.28 4.54 -7.20
CA MET A 1 -19.21 5.36 -7.84
C MET A 1 -17.94 5.10 -7.03
N GLY A 2 -16.91 4.51 -7.62
CA GLY A 2 -15.65 4.19 -6.93
C GLY A 2 -14.72 5.41 -6.87
N LEU A 3 -13.73 5.36 -5.97
CA LEU A 3 -12.64 6.33 -5.88
C LEU A 3 -11.74 6.16 -7.13
N ASN A 4 -11.53 7.20 -7.92
CA ASN A 4 -10.57 7.14 -9.01
C ASN A 4 -9.15 7.43 -8.51
N PHE A 5 -8.13 7.09 -9.33
CA PHE A 5 -6.73 7.24 -8.91
C PHE A 5 -6.37 8.69 -8.56
N LYS A 6 -6.82 9.66 -9.33
CA LYS A 6 -6.55 11.09 -9.08
C LYS A 6 -7.11 11.57 -7.74
N GLN A 7 -8.34 11.17 -7.41
CA GLN A 7 -8.93 11.46 -6.10
C GLN A 7 -8.14 10.79 -4.97
N PHE A 8 -7.69 9.54 -5.16
CA PHE A 8 -6.84 8.85 -4.21
C PHE A 8 -5.48 9.52 -4.07
N GLU A 9 -4.82 9.88 -5.17
CA GLU A 9 -3.51 10.54 -5.16
C GLU A 9 -3.55 11.84 -4.36
N TYR A 10 -4.45 12.76 -4.70
CA TYR A 10 -4.50 14.08 -4.06
C TYR A 10 -5.23 14.11 -2.73
N GLY A 11 -6.24 13.27 -2.54
CA GLY A 11 -7.03 13.23 -1.31
C GLY A 11 -6.41 12.39 -0.20
N VAL A 12 -5.58 11.41 -0.54
CA VAL A 12 -5.05 10.45 0.45
C VAL A 12 -3.54 10.26 0.36
N LEU A 13 -3.02 9.85 -0.81
CA LEU A 13 -1.64 9.40 -0.96
C LEU A 13 -0.65 10.53 -0.67
N ARG A 14 -0.72 11.64 -1.39
CA ARG A 14 0.17 12.79 -1.21
C ARG A 14 0.04 13.47 0.17
N PRO A 15 -1.16 13.70 0.73
CA PRO A 15 -1.30 14.22 2.09
C PRO A 15 -0.69 13.29 3.15
N THR A 16 -0.86 11.97 3.00
CA THR A 16 -0.26 11.00 3.91
C THR A 16 1.27 10.98 3.76
N ALA A 17 1.77 11.05 2.52
CA ALA A 17 3.21 11.12 2.25
C ALA A 17 3.84 12.34 2.89
N ALA A 18 3.22 13.51 2.80
CA ALA A 18 3.70 14.75 3.41
C ALA A 18 3.81 14.62 4.94
N LYS A 19 2.83 13.99 5.60
CA LYS A 19 2.86 13.75 7.06
C LYS A 19 3.95 12.76 7.48
N LEU A 20 4.20 11.74 6.68
CA LEU A 20 5.19 10.70 6.99
C LEU A 20 6.62 11.08 6.58
N HIS A 21 6.79 12.05 5.69
CA HIS A 21 8.10 12.42 5.14
C HIS A 21 9.17 12.72 6.20
N PRO A 22 8.86 13.38 7.33
CA PRO A 22 9.84 13.61 8.38
C PRO A 22 10.35 12.36 9.09
N ILE A 23 9.57 11.26 9.05
CA ILE A 23 9.90 10.00 9.72
C ILE A 23 10.57 9.04 8.73
N VAL A 24 9.96 8.90 7.54
CA VAL A 24 10.44 8.03 6.49
C VAL A 24 10.42 8.81 5.19
N ARG A 25 11.56 8.85 4.49
CA ARG A 25 11.62 9.51 3.19
C ARG A 25 10.48 9.05 2.29
N PHE A 26 9.58 9.97 1.93
CA PHE A 26 8.39 9.69 1.15
C PHE A 26 8.24 10.77 0.06
N ASP A 27 9.24 10.83 -0.81
CA ASP A 27 9.28 11.68 -2.00
C ASP A 27 8.66 10.97 -3.22
N GLU A 28 8.85 11.50 -4.42
CA GLU A 28 8.13 11.08 -5.62
C GLU A 28 8.31 9.60 -5.96
N VAL A 29 9.51 9.01 -5.79
CA VAL A 29 9.73 7.59 -6.13
C VAL A 29 8.94 6.66 -5.20
N PRO A 30 9.03 6.75 -3.87
CA PRO A 30 8.17 5.97 -2.99
C PRO A 30 6.68 6.35 -3.09
N ILE A 31 6.30 7.58 -3.45
CA ILE A 31 4.89 7.93 -3.72
C ILE A 31 4.38 7.08 -4.89
N ARG A 32 5.11 7.05 -6.01
CA ARG A 32 4.75 6.21 -7.17
C ARG A 32 4.71 4.73 -6.82
N LEU A 33 5.72 4.22 -6.14
CA LEU A 33 5.78 2.82 -5.73
C LEU A 33 4.57 2.42 -4.87
N VAL A 34 4.22 3.22 -3.86
CA VAL A 34 3.07 2.95 -2.98
C VAL A 34 1.75 3.09 -3.74
N GLY A 35 1.60 4.12 -4.56
CA GLY A 35 0.39 4.33 -5.37
C GLY A 35 0.15 3.20 -6.36
N GLU A 36 1.19 2.77 -7.08
CA GLU A 36 1.12 1.64 -8.02
C GLU A 36 0.82 0.32 -7.31
N THR A 37 1.43 0.10 -6.12
CA THR A 37 1.15 -1.08 -5.29
C THR A 37 -0.32 -1.13 -4.88
N ILE A 38 -0.83 -0.04 -4.31
CA ILE A 38 -2.22 0.05 -3.87
C ILE A 38 -3.18 -0.14 -5.05
N TRP A 39 -2.88 0.48 -6.19
CA TRP A 39 -3.67 0.32 -7.42
C TRP A 39 -3.74 -1.13 -7.89
N HIS A 40 -2.59 -1.80 -7.90
CA HIS A 40 -2.49 -3.21 -8.30
C HIS A 40 -3.18 -4.16 -7.31
N GLU A 41 -2.90 -4.02 -6.01
CA GLU A 41 -3.40 -4.92 -4.97
C GLU A 41 -4.91 -4.79 -4.73
N SER A 42 -5.49 -3.62 -5.01
CA SER A 42 -6.92 -3.33 -4.83
C SER A 42 -7.77 -3.51 -6.07
N ASP A 43 -7.22 -4.09 -7.13
CA ASP A 43 -7.89 -4.11 -8.44
C ASP A 43 -8.43 -2.71 -8.83
N ARG A 44 -7.51 -1.75 -8.87
CA ARG A 44 -7.78 -0.35 -9.24
C ARG A 44 -8.74 0.38 -8.30
N LEU A 45 -8.51 0.22 -6.99
CA LEU A 45 -9.32 0.79 -5.91
C LEU A 45 -10.77 0.28 -5.86
N GLN A 46 -11.04 -0.90 -6.43
CA GLN A 46 -12.35 -1.52 -6.37
C GLN A 46 -12.52 -2.43 -5.15
N ALA A 47 -11.42 -2.92 -4.56
CA ALA A 47 -11.43 -3.82 -3.41
C ALA A 47 -10.84 -3.16 -2.15
N LEU A 48 -11.53 -3.30 -1.03
CA LEU A 48 -11.07 -2.88 0.30
C LEU A 48 -10.24 -3.95 1.03
N GLY A 49 -9.83 -4.98 0.32
CA GLY A 49 -9.03 -6.10 0.83
C GLY A 49 -9.02 -7.25 -0.16
N GLN A 50 -8.26 -8.29 0.18
CA GLN A 50 -8.19 -9.48 -0.67
C GLN A 50 -9.56 -10.18 -0.74
N TYR A 51 -9.86 -10.74 -1.91
CA TYR A 51 -11.01 -11.63 -2.06
C TYR A 51 -10.73 -12.95 -1.32
N PRO A 52 -11.69 -13.46 -0.52
CA PRO A 52 -11.52 -14.74 0.15
C PRO A 52 -11.50 -15.89 -0.87
N ARG A 53 -10.68 -16.90 -0.61
CA ARG A 53 -10.74 -18.15 -1.37
C ARG A 53 -12.13 -18.78 -1.20
N GLY A 54 -12.79 -19.11 -2.28
CA GLY A 54 -14.16 -19.66 -2.27
C GLY A 54 -15.27 -18.62 -2.36
N GLY A 55 -14.92 -17.34 -2.59
CA GLY A 55 -15.87 -16.26 -2.79
C GLY A 55 -16.22 -15.47 -1.53
N ILE A 56 -16.92 -14.35 -1.72
CA ILE A 56 -17.36 -13.45 -0.66
C ILE A 56 -18.65 -14.02 -0.04
N THR A 57 -18.69 -14.14 1.29
CA THR A 57 -19.90 -14.43 2.05
C THR A 57 -20.10 -13.38 3.15
N ALA A 58 -21.26 -13.36 3.79
CA ALA A 58 -21.53 -12.46 4.92
C ALA A 58 -20.56 -12.68 6.08
N GLU A 59 -20.17 -13.95 6.33
CA GLU A 59 -19.23 -14.35 7.37
C GLU A 59 -17.76 -14.14 6.95
N ARG A 60 -17.49 -14.09 5.64
CA ARG A 60 -16.17 -13.93 5.05
C ARG A 60 -16.15 -12.84 3.98
N PRO A 61 -16.34 -11.57 4.37
CA PRO A 61 -16.34 -10.46 3.41
C PRO A 61 -14.96 -10.16 2.82
N PHE A 62 -13.88 -10.61 3.48
CA PHE A 62 -12.50 -10.37 3.05
C PHE A 62 -11.63 -11.62 3.21
N GLY A 63 -10.62 -11.74 2.36
CA GLY A 63 -9.49 -12.65 2.54
C GLY A 63 -8.55 -12.21 3.69
N PRO A 64 -7.32 -12.76 3.78
CA PRO A 64 -6.40 -12.46 4.89
C PRO A 64 -5.89 -11.02 4.87
N GLY A 65 -5.77 -10.36 3.72
CA GLY A 65 -5.32 -8.97 3.62
C GLY A 65 -6.45 -7.96 3.83
N ARG A 66 -6.13 -6.84 4.46
CA ARG A 66 -7.04 -5.72 4.73
C ARG A 66 -6.61 -4.46 3.99
N GLY A 67 -7.60 -3.70 3.56
CA GLY A 67 -7.41 -2.45 2.86
C GLY A 67 -6.87 -2.59 1.43
N PRO A 68 -6.80 -1.49 0.67
CA PRO A 68 -6.35 -1.50 -0.71
C PRO A 68 -4.91 -2.00 -0.93
N ALA A 69 -4.04 -1.91 0.07
CA ALA A 69 -2.68 -2.48 0.00
C ALA A 69 -2.62 -3.95 0.41
N SER A 70 -3.74 -4.61 0.66
CA SER A 70 -3.82 -6.03 1.03
C SER A 70 -2.89 -6.42 2.19
N VAL A 71 -2.79 -5.56 3.22
CA VAL A 71 -1.91 -5.80 4.37
C VAL A 71 -2.41 -6.98 5.19
N GLU A 72 -1.59 -8.01 5.32
CA GLU A 72 -1.91 -9.18 6.15
C GLU A 72 -1.61 -8.94 7.64
N ARG A 73 -2.32 -9.66 8.52
CA ARG A 73 -2.19 -9.50 9.97
C ARG A 73 -0.75 -9.63 10.50
N PRO A 74 0.07 -10.60 10.08
CA PRO A 74 1.45 -10.69 10.56
C PRO A 74 2.30 -9.45 10.18
N THR A 75 2.08 -8.90 8.97
CA THR A 75 2.74 -7.66 8.54
C THR A 75 2.28 -6.47 9.38
N TRP A 76 0.98 -6.37 9.64
CA TRP A 76 0.42 -5.34 10.51
C TRP A 76 1.01 -5.39 11.93
N GLU A 77 0.99 -6.56 12.59
CA GLU A 77 1.48 -6.74 13.95
C GLU A 77 2.96 -6.38 14.07
N TRP A 78 3.76 -6.76 13.08
CA TRP A 78 5.16 -6.38 13.03
C TRP A 78 5.36 -4.88 12.87
N LEU A 79 4.68 -4.23 11.91
CA LEU A 79 4.77 -2.78 11.70
C LEU A 79 4.23 -2.00 12.90
N HIS A 80 3.12 -2.43 13.49
CA HIS A 80 2.53 -1.82 14.67
C HIS A 80 3.46 -1.90 15.89
N GLY A 81 4.18 -3.00 16.04
CA GLY A 81 5.18 -3.15 17.08
C GLY A 81 6.35 -2.16 16.96
N ILE A 82 6.75 -1.81 15.73
CA ILE A 82 7.83 -0.86 15.44
C ILE A 82 7.34 0.59 15.52
N TYR A 83 6.14 0.89 15.00
CA TYR A 83 5.63 2.25 14.81
C TYR A 83 4.40 2.55 15.67
N ARG A 84 4.53 2.40 17.00
CA ARG A 84 3.42 2.63 17.95
C ARG A 84 2.83 4.03 17.89
N LEU A 85 3.61 5.03 17.48
CA LEU A 85 3.19 6.44 17.42
C LEU A 85 2.65 6.86 16.06
N LEU A 86 2.43 5.91 15.14
CA LEU A 86 1.96 6.20 13.79
C LEU A 86 0.67 7.05 13.76
N GLY A 87 -0.21 6.85 14.74
CA GLY A 87 -1.42 7.66 14.88
C GLY A 87 -1.13 9.14 15.06
N ARG A 88 -0.17 9.47 15.93
CA ARG A 88 0.25 10.85 16.18
C ARG A 88 0.79 11.49 14.91
N GLU A 89 1.64 10.79 14.19
CA GLU A 89 2.27 11.28 12.96
C GLU A 89 1.26 11.49 11.83
N LEU A 90 0.22 10.66 11.76
CA LEU A 90 -0.88 10.83 10.82
C LEU A 90 -1.89 11.91 11.26
N GLY A 91 -1.67 12.54 12.44
CA GLY A 91 -2.59 13.54 12.99
C GLY A 91 -3.89 12.96 13.54
N MET A 92 -3.89 11.68 13.94
CA MET A 92 -5.04 10.96 14.47
C MET A 92 -4.98 10.74 15.99
N GLY A 93 -4.08 11.46 16.67
CA GLY A 93 -3.88 11.38 18.13
C GLY A 93 -3.10 10.15 18.59
N ASP A 94 -3.05 9.94 19.91
CA ASP A 94 -2.27 8.87 20.53
C ASP A 94 -3.00 7.54 20.61
N ARG A 95 -4.09 7.38 19.87
CA ARG A 95 -4.84 6.14 19.87
C ARG A 95 -4.08 5.01 19.15
N GLU A 96 -4.22 3.82 19.65
CA GLU A 96 -3.81 2.62 18.94
C GLU A 96 -4.77 2.31 17.80
N PHE A 97 -4.22 1.93 16.65
CA PHE A 97 -5.00 1.43 15.53
C PHE A 97 -5.27 -0.07 15.67
N ARG A 98 -6.42 -0.49 15.20
CA ARG A 98 -6.75 -1.92 15.08
C ARG A 98 -6.53 -2.39 13.65
N TYR A 99 -6.18 -3.65 13.48
CA TYR A 99 -5.98 -4.28 12.18
C TYR A 99 -7.15 -4.05 11.21
N ASP A 100 -8.38 -4.17 11.72
CA ASP A 100 -9.57 -4.02 10.87
C ASP A 100 -9.78 -2.60 10.35
N GLU A 101 -9.16 -1.59 10.96
CA GLU A 101 -9.22 -0.21 10.47
C GLU A 101 -8.55 -0.03 9.11
N LEU A 102 -7.64 -0.91 8.72
CA LEU A 102 -7.06 -0.92 7.40
C LEU A 102 -8.11 -1.01 6.28
N ALA A 103 -9.26 -1.62 6.53
CA ALA A 103 -10.30 -1.78 5.52
C ALA A 103 -10.92 -0.43 5.08
N TRP A 104 -10.96 0.58 5.96
CA TRP A 104 -11.58 1.89 5.67
C TRP A 104 -10.67 3.09 5.89
N ASN A 105 -9.59 2.94 6.64
CA ASN A 105 -8.63 4.02 6.87
C ASN A 105 -7.54 4.00 5.79
N LEU A 106 -7.79 4.71 4.70
CA LEU A 106 -6.89 4.75 3.54
C LEU A 106 -5.52 5.36 3.88
N ALA A 107 -5.47 6.38 4.75
CA ALA A 107 -4.20 6.98 5.17
C ALA A 107 -3.35 5.97 5.96
N LEU A 108 -3.96 5.22 6.87
CA LEU A 108 -3.29 4.14 7.58
C LEU A 108 -2.79 3.04 6.63
N ASN A 109 -3.57 2.73 5.61
CA ASN A 109 -3.21 1.73 4.61
C ASN A 109 -2.00 2.18 3.77
N VAL A 110 -1.98 3.43 3.32
CA VAL A 110 -0.84 4.07 2.64
C VAL A 110 0.41 4.05 3.53
N ALA A 111 0.26 4.40 4.81
CA ALA A 111 1.35 4.39 5.77
C ALA A 111 1.93 2.98 5.94
N CYS A 112 1.10 1.96 6.16
CA CYS A 112 1.55 0.57 6.28
C CYS A 112 2.25 0.08 5.01
N CYS A 113 1.73 0.40 3.84
CA CYS A 113 2.37 0.06 2.57
C CYS A 113 3.76 0.70 2.46
N ARG A 114 3.90 2.01 2.77
CA ARG A 114 5.19 2.70 2.77
C ARG A 114 6.17 2.11 3.77
N LEU A 115 5.71 1.86 5.00
CA LEU A 115 6.55 1.30 6.07
C LEU A 115 7.03 -0.12 5.74
N ARG A 116 6.21 -0.92 5.08
CA ARG A 116 6.62 -2.25 4.60
C ARG A 116 7.84 -2.18 3.68
N TYR A 117 7.89 -1.18 2.80
CA TYR A 117 9.05 -0.92 1.96
C TYR A 117 10.23 -0.31 2.71
N PHE A 118 9.97 0.52 3.73
CA PHE A 118 11.01 1.20 4.49
C PHE A 118 11.81 0.25 5.37
N VAL A 119 11.17 -0.75 5.96
CA VAL A 119 11.84 -1.72 6.83
C VAL A 119 12.64 -2.78 6.05
N ASP A 120 12.46 -2.86 4.74
CA ASP A 120 13.31 -3.69 3.89
C ASP A 120 14.70 -3.05 3.72
N ARG A 121 15.74 -3.86 3.81
CA ARG A 121 17.12 -3.39 3.74
C ARG A 121 17.60 -3.06 2.32
N ARG A 122 16.83 -3.40 1.30
CA ARG A 122 17.17 -3.11 -0.10
C ARG A 122 17.00 -1.62 -0.37
N ALA A 123 17.88 -1.08 -1.21
CA ALA A 123 17.73 0.30 -1.67
C ALA A 123 16.44 0.44 -2.49
N LEU A 124 15.73 1.55 -2.26
CA LEU A 124 14.58 1.92 -3.09
C LEU A 124 14.99 2.04 -4.56
N PRO A 125 14.07 1.76 -5.51
CA PRO A 125 14.30 2.04 -6.91
C PRO A 125 14.71 3.50 -7.15
N THR A 126 15.53 3.75 -8.15
CA THR A 126 15.84 5.12 -8.58
C THR A 126 14.76 5.64 -9.54
N ALA A 127 14.71 6.95 -9.76
CA ALA A 127 13.79 7.54 -10.73
C ALA A 127 14.01 6.98 -12.16
N GLU A 128 15.29 6.79 -12.53
CA GLU A 128 15.72 6.29 -13.84
C GLU A 128 15.32 4.82 -14.07
N SER A 129 15.18 4.03 -13.00
CA SER A 129 14.76 2.63 -13.12
C SER A 129 13.31 2.47 -13.56
N GLY A 130 12.54 3.55 -13.52
CA GLY A 130 11.19 3.62 -14.04
C GLY A 130 10.21 2.64 -13.36
N ILE A 131 9.18 2.28 -14.11
CA ILE A 131 8.14 1.36 -13.65
C ILE A 131 8.66 -0.07 -13.48
N GLU A 132 9.60 -0.48 -14.32
CA GLU A 132 10.23 -1.81 -14.29
C GLU A 132 11.02 -2.00 -12.99
N GLY A 133 11.78 -0.99 -12.56
CA GLY A 133 12.49 -1.00 -11.29
C GLY A 133 11.54 -1.07 -10.09
N ARG A 134 10.44 -0.30 -10.12
CA ARG A 134 9.42 -0.35 -9.07
C ARG A 134 8.68 -1.69 -9.04
N ALA A 135 8.35 -2.26 -10.18
CA ALA A 135 7.75 -3.59 -10.29
C ALA A 135 8.64 -4.70 -9.75
N ARG A 136 9.96 -4.62 -10.05
CA ARG A 136 10.94 -5.57 -9.49
C ARG A 136 11.03 -5.44 -7.98
N PHE A 137 11.05 -4.23 -7.45
CA PHE A 137 11.14 -3.98 -6.01
C PHE A 137 9.87 -4.46 -5.29
N TRP A 138 8.68 -4.12 -5.81
CA TRP A 138 7.41 -4.66 -5.33
C TRP A 138 7.42 -6.19 -5.27
N TYR A 139 7.85 -6.83 -6.34
CA TYR A 139 7.91 -8.29 -6.42
C TYR A 139 8.81 -8.90 -5.34
N LEU A 140 9.97 -8.30 -5.08
CA LEU A 140 10.94 -8.82 -4.11
C LEU A 140 10.54 -8.55 -2.66
N VAL A 141 9.84 -7.47 -2.38
CA VAL A 141 9.56 -7.00 -1.02
C VAL A 141 8.12 -7.28 -0.60
N TYR A 142 7.18 -7.03 -1.50
CA TYR A 142 5.75 -7.07 -1.20
C TYR A 142 5.12 -8.41 -1.60
N ASN A 143 5.47 -8.92 -2.77
CA ASN A 143 4.92 -10.14 -3.32
C ASN A 143 5.99 -11.21 -3.54
N ALA A 144 6.54 -11.79 -2.49
CA ALA A 144 7.57 -12.84 -2.55
C ALA A 144 7.05 -14.21 -3.03
N SER A 145 6.03 -14.25 -3.91
CA SER A 145 5.36 -15.49 -4.32
C SER A 145 6.15 -16.34 -5.32
N GLY A 146 7.25 -15.82 -5.88
CA GLY A 146 8.06 -16.54 -6.89
C GLY A 146 7.43 -16.62 -8.29
N VAL A 147 6.26 -16.00 -8.54
CA VAL A 147 5.51 -16.08 -9.80
C VAL A 147 5.71 -14.82 -10.64
N ASP A 148 6.53 -14.88 -11.68
CA ASP A 148 6.92 -13.73 -12.52
C ASP A 148 5.72 -13.08 -13.26
N SER A 149 4.69 -13.84 -13.58
CA SER A 149 3.47 -13.29 -14.21
C SER A 149 2.78 -12.19 -13.38
N ARG A 150 2.97 -12.18 -12.05
CA ARG A 150 2.45 -11.12 -11.18
C ARG A 150 3.18 -9.80 -11.38
N ARG A 151 4.49 -9.84 -11.65
CA ARG A 151 5.26 -8.65 -11.99
C ARG A 151 4.81 -8.04 -13.31
N VAL A 152 4.53 -8.88 -14.31
CA VAL A 152 3.99 -8.43 -15.60
C VAL A 152 2.64 -7.76 -15.41
N LYS A 153 1.76 -8.35 -14.58
CA LYS A 153 0.46 -7.74 -14.25
C LYS A 153 0.63 -6.40 -13.52
N TYR A 154 1.53 -6.30 -12.56
CA TYR A 154 1.82 -5.03 -11.87
C TYR A 154 2.20 -3.93 -12.86
N ILE A 155 3.11 -4.20 -13.81
CA ILE A 155 3.52 -3.25 -14.83
C ILE A 155 2.33 -2.81 -15.69
N ALA A 156 1.48 -3.77 -16.10
CA ALA A 156 0.29 -3.48 -16.91
C ALA A 156 -0.72 -2.60 -16.16
N ASP A 157 -0.95 -2.87 -14.87
CA ASP A 157 -1.84 -2.06 -14.03
C ASP A 157 -1.26 -0.66 -13.79
N ALA A 158 0.03 -0.56 -13.47
CA ALA A 158 0.69 0.70 -13.19
C ALA A 158 0.77 1.63 -14.43
N ARG A 159 0.87 1.08 -15.64
CA ARG A 159 0.81 1.86 -16.90
C ARG A 159 -0.54 2.51 -17.16
N GLN A 160 -1.59 2.12 -16.47
CA GLN A 160 -2.91 2.75 -16.58
C GLN A 160 -3.04 4.00 -15.70
N ILE A 161 -2.09 4.22 -14.79
CA ILE A 161 -2.08 5.40 -13.92
C ILE A 161 -1.56 6.60 -14.69
N THR A 162 -2.35 7.66 -14.72
CA THR A 162 -1.88 8.98 -15.17
C THR A 162 -1.42 9.75 -13.94
N TRP A 163 -0.10 9.91 -13.81
CA TRP A 163 0.53 10.76 -12.81
C TRP A 163 0.59 12.20 -13.32
N GLU A 164 0.31 13.16 -12.44
CA GLU A 164 0.52 14.60 -12.72
C GLU A 164 1.79 15.13 -12.09
#